data_f6ab556d2357fcbb79f63892c80cb2ef
#
_entry.id   f6ab556d2357fcbb79f63892c80cb2ef
#
_cell.length_a   1.000
_cell.length_b   1.000
_cell.length_c   1.000
_cell.angle_alpha   90.00
_cell.angle_beta   90.00
_cell.angle_gamma   90.00
#
_symmetry.space_group_name_H-M   'P 1'
#
loop_
_entity.id
_entity.type
_entity.pdbx_description
1 polymer ?
#
loop_
_entity_poly.entity_id
_entity_poly.type
_entity_poly.pdbx_seq_one_letter_code
_entity_poly.pdbx_strand_id
1 'polypeptide(L)'
;TKEYLVLQPNNRIGLVRGYLAEHGFVIRDEALCFENGRHYAIIRAEAGESPRLSALEQELGPVNLQKRPSLLASYARHRLKVHESILYTMEQGEIRGEAYGFSQGMVRSIQHYLEEAEDEGI
;
A
#
# COMPACT_ATOMS: atom_id res chain seq x y z
N THR A 1 28.92 -0.75 -8.90
CA THR A 1 28.17 -0.69 -7.63
C THR A 1 26.76 -0.20 -7.88
N LYS A 2 25.78 -0.93 -7.38
CA LYS A 2 24.38 -0.53 -7.48
C LYS A 2 24.06 0.50 -6.41
N GLU A 3 23.35 1.54 -6.82
CA GLU A 3 22.86 2.55 -5.89
C GLU A 3 21.41 2.24 -5.53
N TYR A 4 21.07 2.40 -4.26
CA TYR A 4 19.72 2.19 -3.77
C TYR A 4 19.18 3.48 -3.20
N LEU A 5 17.88 3.68 -3.40
CA LEU A 5 17.13 4.70 -2.68
C LEU A 5 16.42 4.01 -1.52
N VAL A 6 16.55 4.59 -0.32
CA VAL A 6 15.82 4.11 0.85
C VAL A 6 14.84 5.21 1.25
N LEU A 7 13.56 4.88 1.26
CA LEU A 7 12.49 5.84 1.48
C LEU A 7 11.60 5.38 2.64
N GLN A 8 11.22 6.33 3.47
CA GLN A 8 10.26 6.09 4.55
C GLN A 8 9.19 7.18 4.48
N PRO A 9 8.23 7.06 3.54
CA PRO A 9 7.21 8.09 3.39
C PRO A 9 6.31 8.18 4.62
N ASN A 10 6.01 9.41 5.05
CA ASN A 10 5.12 9.66 6.18
C ASN A 10 3.65 9.54 5.79
N ASN A 11 3.35 9.79 4.52
CA ASN A 11 1.99 9.68 3.99
C ASN A 11 2.06 9.39 2.49
N ARG A 12 0.91 9.09 1.90
CA ARG A 12 0.77 8.86 0.46
C ARG A 12 1.75 7.82 -0.10
N ILE A 13 2.02 6.79 0.68
CA ILE A 13 3.00 5.78 0.29
C ILE A 13 2.63 5.09 -1.03
N GLY A 14 1.33 4.92 -1.31
CA GLY A 14 0.88 4.34 -2.57
C GLY A 14 1.29 5.17 -3.77
N LEU A 15 1.20 6.50 -3.65
CA LEU A 15 1.65 7.40 -4.72
C LEU A 15 3.16 7.33 -4.91
N VAL A 16 3.92 7.22 -3.81
CA VAL A 16 5.37 7.09 -3.88
C VAL A 16 5.76 5.82 -4.63
N ARG A 17 5.12 4.69 -4.31
CA ARG A 17 5.39 3.43 -5.00
C ARG A 17 5.05 3.52 -6.49
N GLY A 18 3.90 4.09 -6.81
CA GLY A 18 3.49 4.26 -8.21
C GLY A 18 4.45 5.15 -8.98
N TYR A 19 4.88 6.25 -8.36
CA TYR A 19 5.85 7.16 -8.97
C TYR A 19 7.16 6.45 -9.28
N LEU A 20 7.69 5.69 -8.32
CA LEU A 20 8.93 4.96 -8.52
C LEU A 20 8.83 3.99 -9.70
N ALA A 21 7.76 3.22 -9.76
CA ALA A 21 7.55 2.24 -10.84
C ALA A 21 7.44 2.91 -12.21
N GLU A 22 6.84 4.10 -12.28
CA GLU A 22 6.63 4.82 -13.54
C GLU A 22 7.85 5.63 -13.98
N HIS A 23 8.80 5.87 -13.09
CA HIS A 23 9.94 6.76 -13.35
C HIS A 23 11.29 6.04 -13.31
N GLY A 24 11.30 4.77 -13.69
CA GLY A 24 12.56 4.06 -13.89
C GLY A 24 13.17 3.48 -12.63
N PHE A 25 12.37 3.23 -11.61
CA PHE A 25 12.82 2.56 -10.39
C PHE A 25 12.04 1.28 -10.15
N VAL A 26 12.71 0.29 -9.60
CA VAL A 26 12.07 -0.96 -9.21
C VAL A 26 12.27 -1.14 -7.70
N ILE A 27 11.19 -1.51 -7.01
CA ILE A 27 11.22 -1.76 -5.58
C ILE A 27 11.81 -3.16 -5.35
N ARG A 28 12.96 -3.20 -4.67
CA ARG A 28 13.70 -4.45 -4.44
C ARG A 28 13.43 -5.04 -3.07
N ASP A 29 13.14 -4.20 -2.08
CA ASP A 29 12.84 -4.69 -0.75
C ASP A 29 11.92 -3.72 -0.03
N GLU A 30 11.22 -4.23 0.96
CA GLU A 30 10.33 -3.44 1.80
C GLU A 30 10.34 -4.01 3.21
N ALA A 31 10.11 -3.14 4.17
CA ALA A 31 9.97 -3.54 5.57
C ALA A 31 8.81 -2.79 6.20
N LEU A 32 8.14 -3.44 7.12
CA LEU A 32 7.07 -2.84 7.93
C LEU A 32 7.52 -2.84 9.38
N CYS A 33 7.23 -1.75 10.08
CA CYS A 33 7.42 -1.69 11.52
C CYS A 33 6.25 -0.98 12.17
N PHE A 34 6.11 -1.24 13.47
CA PHE A 34 5.04 -0.65 14.28
C PHE A 34 5.66 -0.12 15.56
N GLU A 35 5.58 1.19 15.76
CA GLU A 35 6.13 1.86 16.94
C GLU A 35 5.19 2.97 17.38
N ASN A 36 5.03 3.10 18.69
CA ASN A 36 4.23 4.18 19.28
C ASN A 36 2.83 4.28 18.66
N GLY A 37 2.20 3.14 18.40
CA GLY A 37 0.86 3.09 17.85
C GLY A 37 0.76 3.39 16.36
N ARG A 38 1.88 3.49 15.66
CA ARG A 38 1.89 3.81 14.23
C ARG A 38 2.62 2.76 13.42
N HIS A 39 2.09 2.51 12.22
CA HIS A 39 2.74 1.67 11.23
C HIS A 39 3.67 2.52 10.36
N TYR A 40 4.84 1.98 10.07
CA TYR A 40 5.80 2.60 9.16
C TYR A 40 6.19 1.60 8.08
N ALA A 41 6.36 2.11 6.87
CA ALA A 41 6.84 1.28 5.77
C ALA A 41 8.14 1.88 5.24
N ILE A 42 9.11 1.01 4.99
CA ILE A 42 10.40 1.39 4.44
C ILE A 42 10.51 0.71 3.07
N ILE A 43 10.90 1.49 2.06
CA ILE A 43 11.03 1.02 0.68
C ILE A 43 12.47 1.15 0.26
N ARG A 44 13.03 0.08 -0.31
CA ARG A 44 14.34 0.14 -0.96
C ARG A 44 14.14 -0.08 -2.46
N ALA A 45 14.55 0.90 -3.25
CA ALA A 45 14.39 0.87 -4.69
C ALA A 45 15.73 1.11 -5.38
N GLU A 46 15.85 0.63 -6.61
CA GLU A 46 17.02 0.90 -7.45
C GLU A 46 16.57 1.22 -8.86
N ALA A 47 17.47 1.82 -9.65
CA ALA A 47 17.19 2.11 -11.05
C ALA A 47 16.91 0.80 -11.80
N GLY A 48 15.90 0.78 -12.62
CA GLY A 48 15.51 -0.39 -13.40
C GLY A 48 14.09 -0.28 -13.88
N GLU A 49 13.69 -1.22 -14.71
CA GLU A 49 12.33 -1.28 -15.21
C GLU A 49 11.46 -2.07 -14.25
N SER A 50 10.34 -1.46 -13.87
CA SER A 50 9.35 -2.09 -13.00
C SER A 50 8.12 -2.46 -13.82
N PRO A 51 7.49 -3.61 -13.54
CA PRO A 51 6.14 -3.83 -14.03
C PRO A 51 5.22 -2.75 -13.47
N ARG A 52 4.11 -2.51 -14.15
CA ARG A 52 3.10 -1.60 -13.64
C ARG A 52 2.52 -2.20 -12.36
N LEU A 53 2.46 -1.41 -11.31
CA LEU A 53 1.90 -1.85 -10.03
C LEU A 53 0.38 -1.73 -10.03
N SER A 54 -0.29 -2.74 -9.49
CA SER A 54 -1.73 -2.67 -9.23
C SER A 54 -2.00 -1.69 -8.08
N ALA A 55 -3.25 -1.28 -7.92
CA ALA A 55 -3.63 -0.41 -6.83
C ALA A 55 -3.28 -1.03 -5.46
N LEU A 56 -3.52 -2.33 -5.30
CA LEU A 56 -3.19 -3.04 -4.06
C LEU A 56 -1.68 -3.09 -3.83
N GLU A 57 -0.90 -3.35 -4.89
CA GLU A 57 0.56 -3.33 -4.78
C GLU A 57 1.08 -1.95 -4.42
N GLN A 58 0.49 -0.90 -4.94
CA GLN A 58 0.85 0.47 -4.57
C GLN A 58 0.56 0.72 -3.09
N GLU A 59 -0.59 0.28 -2.60
CA GLU A 59 -1.02 0.54 -1.23
C GLU A 59 -0.27 -0.29 -0.20
N LEU A 60 -0.12 -1.59 -0.42
CA LEU A 60 0.46 -2.51 0.55
C LEU A 60 1.91 -2.85 0.27
N GLY A 61 2.34 -2.73 -0.98
CA GLY A 61 3.69 -3.00 -1.40
C GLY A 61 3.84 -4.31 -2.16
N PRO A 62 4.48 -4.30 -3.34
CA PRO A 62 4.65 -5.52 -4.13
C PRO A 62 5.54 -6.56 -3.42
N VAL A 63 6.57 -6.11 -2.70
CA VAL A 63 7.45 -7.02 -1.96
C VAL A 63 6.77 -7.51 -0.70
N ASN A 64 6.06 -6.64 0.01
CA ASN A 64 5.29 -7.04 1.19
C ASN A 64 4.24 -8.11 0.86
N LEU A 65 3.53 -7.95 -0.26
CA LEU A 65 2.53 -8.93 -0.69
C LEU A 65 3.16 -10.27 -1.02
N GLN A 66 4.39 -10.27 -1.52
CA GLN A 66 5.12 -11.47 -1.86
C GLN A 66 5.72 -12.16 -0.64
N LYS A 67 6.37 -11.39 0.23
CA LYS A 67 7.04 -11.92 1.44
C LYS A 67 6.10 -12.23 2.59
N ARG A 68 4.98 -11.52 2.67
CA ARG A 68 3.98 -11.66 3.74
C ARG A 68 4.58 -11.52 5.14
N PRO A 69 5.20 -10.37 5.46
CA PRO A 69 5.72 -10.17 6.80
C PRO A 69 4.58 -10.19 7.84
N SER A 70 4.94 -10.53 9.08
CA SER A 70 3.94 -10.70 10.14
C SER A 70 3.08 -9.46 10.42
N LEU A 71 3.61 -8.26 10.14
CA LEU A 71 2.87 -7.01 10.33
C LEU A 71 1.95 -6.66 9.15
N LEU A 72 1.99 -7.43 8.06
CA LEU A 72 1.24 -7.04 6.85
C LEU A 72 -0.26 -7.03 7.09
N ALA A 73 -0.81 -8.01 7.80
CA ALA A 73 -2.25 -8.06 8.07
C ALA A 73 -2.70 -6.85 8.91
N SER A 74 -1.98 -6.50 9.96
CA SER A 74 -2.33 -5.33 10.77
C SER A 74 -2.17 -4.03 10.00
N TYR A 75 -1.14 -3.94 9.16
CA TYR A 75 -0.94 -2.80 8.28
C TYR A 75 -2.09 -2.67 7.28
N ALA A 76 -2.50 -3.78 6.66
CA ALA A 76 -3.63 -3.79 5.72
C ALA A 76 -4.92 -3.36 6.40
N ARG A 77 -5.19 -3.84 7.62
CA ARG A 77 -6.37 -3.42 8.40
C ARG A 77 -6.34 -1.93 8.70
N HIS A 78 -5.17 -1.39 9.02
CA HIS A 78 -5.00 0.05 9.23
C HIS A 78 -5.33 0.83 7.96
N ARG A 79 -4.80 0.41 6.82
CA ARG A 79 -5.07 1.06 5.54
C ARG A 79 -6.54 0.95 5.15
N LEU A 80 -7.17 -0.18 5.44
CA LEU A 80 -8.60 -0.34 5.23
C LEU A 80 -9.40 0.72 6.00
N LYS A 81 -9.10 0.90 7.27
CA LYS A 81 -9.77 1.92 8.09
C LYS A 81 -9.59 3.34 7.55
N VAL A 82 -8.39 3.64 7.04
CA VAL A 82 -8.12 4.94 6.43
C VAL A 82 -9.04 5.16 5.22
N HIS A 83 -9.14 4.18 4.33
CA HIS A 83 -9.98 4.31 3.14
C HIS A 83 -11.47 4.32 3.48
N GLU A 84 -11.89 3.52 4.47
CA GLU A 84 -13.27 3.56 4.95
C GLU A 84 -13.64 4.93 5.51
N SER A 85 -12.72 5.54 6.26
CA SER A 85 -12.91 6.88 6.80
C SER A 85 -13.02 7.94 5.68
N ILE A 86 -12.19 7.81 4.65
CA ILE A 86 -12.25 8.69 3.49
C ILE A 86 -13.61 8.55 2.78
N LEU A 87 -14.06 7.31 2.57
CA LEU A 87 -15.38 7.05 1.96
C LEU A 87 -16.49 7.67 2.77
N TYR A 88 -16.46 7.48 4.08
CA TYR A 88 -17.48 8.06 4.95
C TYR A 88 -17.54 9.58 4.80
N THR A 89 -16.39 10.24 4.83
CA THR A 89 -16.31 11.70 4.67
C THR A 89 -16.86 12.13 3.31
N MET A 90 -16.50 11.42 2.24
CA MET A 90 -17.01 11.73 0.90
C MET A 90 -18.53 11.55 0.82
N GLU A 91 -19.05 10.49 1.43
CA GLU A 91 -20.50 10.24 1.43
C GLU A 91 -21.26 11.31 2.18
N GLN A 92 -20.74 11.79 3.31
CA GLN A 92 -21.34 12.90 4.05
C GLN A 92 -21.34 14.20 3.26
N GLY A 93 -20.30 14.43 2.46
CA GLY A 93 -20.20 15.62 1.60
C GLY A 93 -20.83 15.45 0.23
N GLU A 94 -21.46 14.30 -0.03
CA GLU A 94 -22.06 13.97 -1.32
C GLU A 94 -21.09 14.01 -2.48
N ILE A 95 -19.82 13.70 -2.21
CA ILE A 95 -18.77 13.64 -3.22
C ILE A 95 -18.79 12.26 -3.88
N ARG A 96 -19.07 12.25 -5.18
CA ARG A 96 -19.15 11.02 -5.99
C ARG A 96 -18.41 11.26 -7.31
N GLY A 97 -17.18 10.87 -7.42
CA GLY A 97 -16.41 11.03 -8.63
C GLY A 97 -15.33 9.96 -8.70
N GLU A 98 -14.28 10.24 -9.45
CA GLU A 98 -13.17 9.27 -9.61
C GLU A 98 -12.52 8.93 -8.28
N ALA A 99 -12.29 9.91 -7.41
CA ALA A 99 -11.67 9.68 -6.11
C ALA A 99 -12.54 8.78 -5.23
N TYR A 100 -13.86 8.94 -5.30
CA TYR A 100 -14.79 8.08 -4.57
C TYR A 100 -14.72 6.65 -5.09
N GLY A 101 -14.76 6.48 -6.40
CA GLY A 101 -14.65 5.17 -7.04
C GLY A 101 -13.32 4.49 -6.73
N PHE A 102 -12.23 5.25 -6.72
CA PHE A 102 -10.92 4.72 -6.35
C PHE A 102 -10.91 4.20 -4.91
N SER A 103 -11.45 4.98 -3.97
CA SER A 103 -11.49 4.55 -2.56
C SER A 103 -12.40 3.34 -2.35
N GLN A 104 -13.54 3.27 -3.06
CA GLN A 104 -14.39 2.08 -3.03
C GLN A 104 -13.65 0.84 -3.52
N GLY A 105 -12.92 0.97 -4.63
CA GLY A 105 -12.13 -0.13 -5.19
C GLY A 105 -11.02 -0.56 -4.25
N MET A 106 -10.38 0.38 -3.58
CA MET A 106 -9.33 0.09 -2.63
C MET A 106 -9.87 -0.66 -1.41
N VAL A 107 -11.00 -0.24 -0.86
CA VAL A 107 -11.65 -0.92 0.25
C VAL A 107 -11.94 -2.38 -0.12
N ARG A 108 -12.53 -2.62 -1.28
CA ARG A 108 -12.82 -3.98 -1.74
C ARG A 108 -11.56 -4.82 -1.90
N SER A 109 -10.51 -4.24 -2.49
CA SER A 109 -9.26 -4.95 -2.72
C SER A 109 -8.60 -5.37 -1.41
N ILE A 110 -8.57 -4.47 -0.42
CA ILE A 110 -7.97 -4.77 0.88
C ILE A 110 -8.81 -5.79 1.63
N GLN A 111 -10.14 -5.65 1.60
CA GLN A 111 -11.05 -6.62 2.23
C GLN A 111 -10.84 -8.02 1.65
N HIS A 112 -10.77 -8.11 0.33
CA HIS A 112 -10.55 -9.38 -0.35
C HIS A 112 -9.20 -9.99 0.05
N TYR A 113 -8.15 -9.18 0.08
CA TYR A 113 -6.82 -9.63 0.51
C TYR A 113 -6.88 -10.20 1.94
N LEU A 114 -7.54 -9.49 2.86
CA LEU A 114 -7.64 -9.92 4.25
C LEU A 114 -8.44 -11.21 4.40
N GLU A 115 -9.51 -11.37 3.63
CA GLU A 115 -10.30 -12.60 3.63
C GLU A 115 -9.48 -13.79 3.13
N GLU A 116 -8.73 -13.62 2.06
CA GLU A 116 -7.84 -14.67 1.55
C GLU A 116 -6.75 -15.04 2.56
N ALA A 117 -6.18 -14.04 3.23
CA ALA A 117 -5.14 -14.28 4.24
C ALA A 117 -5.70 -15.08 5.43
N GLU A 118 -6.93 -14.78 5.86
CA GLU A 118 -7.59 -15.53 6.93
C GLU A 118 -7.87 -16.98 6.52
N ASP A 119 -8.35 -17.19 5.27
CA ASP A 119 -8.63 -18.52 4.74
C ASP A 119 -7.37 -19.38 4.65
N GLU A 120 -6.22 -18.75 4.44
CA GLU A 120 -4.93 -19.44 4.40
C GLU A 120 -4.34 -19.67 5.80
N GLY A 121 -5.02 -19.22 6.85
CA GLY A 121 -4.55 -19.37 8.23
C GLY A 121 -3.41 -18.44 8.60
N ILE A 122 -3.31 -17.32 7.92
CA ILE A 122 -2.23 -16.35 8.13
C ILE A 122 -2.70 -15.19 9.00
#